data_8750b102b60c4c7f158242a7b5041845
#
_entry.id   8750b102b60c4c7f158242a7b5041845
#
_cell.length_a   1.000
_cell.length_b   1.000
_cell.length_c   1.000
_cell.angle_alpha   90.00
_cell.angle_beta   90.00
_cell.angle_gamma   90.00
#
_symmetry.space_group_name_H-M   'P 1'
#
loop_
_entity.id
_entity.type
_entity.pdbx_description
1 polymer ?
#
loop_
_entity_poly.entity_id
_entity_poly.type
_entity_poly.pdbx_seq_one_letter_code
_entity_poly.pdbx_strand_id
1 'polypeptide(L)'
;MKQEKKQPGKLKMLAGYYKPYRGLFFADLFFAFLGAAVTLVIPLMVRYIMNSVSELSAVEAKTIILKIGVGMLLLILVQLGSRYFITYYGHMMGAYIEHDMRNEIFSHYQKLSFAFYDNQKVGQLLSRITSDLFDITELLHHGPEDILISVIKLFGALIILLNVKPQMALLCFAVVIIMLIYALIYNKKMKSAFKENRVRMGEINSQIEDSLSGIRVVKSFGNEKREIEKFRKGNERFVDSKRVTYRYMAGYHAGMDAFTTLITVTALVSGAVFLASGNLSATDLVTFLLYINNFTEPVTKLVNFTEQFQNGYSGYDRFLEMMSIVPDIEDAPDAVPLEHVDGDIRFENVSFHYEDHNEKVLSNVNLEVKSGDYVALVGTSGAGKTTLCSLIPRFYDVSSGAIYLDGKDIRKIKLKDLRNHIGIVQQDVYLFAGNIMENIRYGRPDATDEDVIRAAKLANAHDFIMEMPDNYGTDIGQRGVKLSGGQKQRLSIARAFLKNPPILIFDEATSALDNESEKVVQESLERLAKDRTTFVIAHRLSTIRNARRILVLTEDGIAEEGTHQELMNKDGVYAKLCKAGL
;
A
#
# COMPACT_ATOMS: atom_id res chain seq x y z
N MET A 1 -14.96 -31.15 -12.12
CA MET A 1 -13.50 -31.20 -11.98
C MET A 1 -12.89 -30.10 -12.83
N LYS A 2 -12.69 -28.89 -12.25
CA LYS A 2 -11.86 -27.85 -12.90
C LYS A 2 -10.40 -28.30 -12.70
N GLN A 3 -9.67 -28.49 -13.78
CA GLN A 3 -8.22 -28.70 -13.74
C GLN A 3 -7.60 -27.49 -13.02
N GLU A 4 -7.05 -27.69 -11.83
CA GLU A 4 -6.14 -26.73 -11.21
C GLU A 4 -4.96 -26.54 -12.15
N LYS A 5 -4.96 -25.45 -12.89
CA LYS A 5 -3.77 -24.96 -13.57
C LYS A 5 -2.72 -24.75 -12.47
N LYS A 6 -1.68 -25.60 -12.42
CA LYS A 6 -0.51 -25.44 -11.56
C LYS A 6 -0.06 -23.98 -11.68
N GLN A 7 -0.26 -23.18 -10.64
CA GLN A 7 0.22 -21.80 -10.63
C GLN A 7 1.75 -21.83 -10.85
N PRO A 8 2.27 -21.00 -11.75
CA PRO A 8 3.70 -20.89 -11.95
C PRO A 8 4.38 -20.52 -10.62
N GLY A 9 5.55 -21.10 -10.34
CA GLY A 9 6.26 -20.80 -9.09
C GLY A 9 6.45 -19.30 -8.90
N LYS A 10 6.36 -18.81 -7.66
CA LYS A 10 6.38 -17.39 -7.27
C LYS A 10 7.51 -16.60 -7.97
N LEU A 11 8.73 -17.16 -8.02
CA LEU A 11 9.87 -16.52 -8.70
C LEU A 11 9.65 -16.37 -10.21
N LYS A 12 8.96 -17.31 -10.86
CA LYS A 12 8.63 -17.21 -12.28
C LYS A 12 7.59 -16.11 -12.55
N MET A 13 6.65 -15.93 -11.62
CA MET A 13 5.67 -14.84 -11.69
C MET A 13 6.36 -13.49 -11.49
N LEU A 14 7.26 -13.38 -10.50
CA LEU A 14 8.05 -12.18 -10.26
C LEU A 14 8.90 -11.82 -11.49
N ALA A 15 9.59 -12.80 -12.09
CA ALA A 15 10.35 -12.61 -13.32
C ALA A 15 9.46 -12.19 -14.52
N GLY A 16 8.16 -12.41 -14.42
CA GLY A 16 7.19 -11.97 -15.44
C GLY A 16 7.13 -10.46 -15.62
N TYR A 17 7.41 -9.68 -14.58
CA TYR A 17 7.40 -8.21 -14.62
C TYR A 17 8.52 -7.61 -15.48
N TYR A 18 9.59 -8.37 -15.76
CA TYR A 18 10.61 -7.92 -16.72
C TYR A 18 10.15 -8.00 -18.20
N LYS A 19 9.08 -8.75 -18.52
CA LYS A 19 8.71 -8.98 -19.94
C LYS A 19 8.51 -7.69 -20.75
N PRO A 20 7.81 -6.66 -20.26
CA PRO A 20 7.67 -5.40 -20.99
C PRO A 20 9.01 -4.67 -21.16
N TYR A 21 9.94 -4.85 -20.21
CA TYR A 21 11.20 -4.10 -20.07
C TYR A 21 12.44 -4.92 -20.40
N ARG A 22 12.28 -6.09 -21.04
CA ARG A 22 13.39 -7.01 -21.34
C ARG A 22 14.58 -6.37 -22.04
N GLY A 23 14.33 -5.39 -22.92
CA GLY A 23 15.39 -4.66 -23.61
C GLY A 23 16.27 -3.87 -22.63
N LEU A 24 15.64 -3.14 -21.71
CA LEU A 24 16.34 -2.41 -20.63
C LEU A 24 17.06 -3.36 -19.69
N PHE A 25 16.44 -4.47 -19.30
CA PHE A 25 17.03 -5.49 -18.43
C PHE A 25 18.33 -6.07 -19.01
N PHE A 26 18.31 -6.51 -20.27
CA PHE A 26 19.52 -7.05 -20.89
C PHE A 26 20.57 -5.99 -21.16
N ALA A 27 20.17 -4.76 -21.49
CA ALA A 27 21.11 -3.64 -21.63
C ALA A 27 21.76 -3.31 -20.29
N ASP A 28 21.00 -3.29 -19.18
CA ASP A 28 21.52 -3.08 -17.84
C ASP A 28 22.56 -4.12 -17.44
N LEU A 29 22.26 -5.41 -17.65
CA LEU A 29 23.21 -6.49 -17.41
C LEU A 29 24.46 -6.39 -18.32
N PHE A 30 24.29 -5.95 -19.59
CA PHE A 30 25.42 -5.74 -20.50
C PHE A 30 26.33 -4.62 -20.00
N PHE A 31 25.80 -3.48 -19.60
CA PHE A 31 26.59 -2.39 -19.05
C PHE A 31 27.19 -2.73 -17.68
N ALA A 32 26.51 -3.53 -16.86
CA ALA A 32 27.04 -4.09 -15.62
C ALA A 32 28.24 -5.00 -15.89
N PHE A 33 28.12 -5.90 -16.87
CA PHE A 33 29.24 -6.72 -17.36
C PHE A 33 30.41 -5.86 -17.82
N LEU A 34 30.13 -4.88 -18.70
CA LEU A 34 31.14 -4.01 -19.29
C LEU A 34 31.88 -3.19 -18.21
N GLY A 35 31.15 -2.59 -17.25
CA GLY A 35 31.74 -1.87 -16.13
C GLY A 35 32.60 -2.76 -15.24
N ALA A 36 32.16 -3.98 -14.92
CA ALA A 36 32.96 -4.96 -14.17
C ALA A 36 34.22 -5.41 -14.94
N ALA A 37 34.10 -5.66 -16.25
CA ALA A 37 35.23 -6.04 -17.10
C ALA A 37 36.31 -4.96 -17.13
N VAL A 38 35.95 -3.67 -17.23
CA VAL A 38 36.89 -2.56 -17.18
C VAL A 38 37.73 -2.57 -15.88
N THR A 39 37.10 -2.86 -14.73
CA THR A 39 37.82 -2.92 -13.43
C THR A 39 38.83 -4.07 -13.38
N LEU A 40 38.62 -5.13 -14.17
CA LEU A 40 39.56 -6.25 -14.28
C LEU A 40 40.66 -5.97 -15.31
N VAL A 41 40.40 -5.21 -16.37
CA VAL A 41 41.36 -4.94 -17.45
C VAL A 41 42.40 -3.87 -17.06
N ILE A 42 42.00 -2.83 -16.33
CA ILE A 42 42.91 -1.74 -15.95
C ILE A 42 44.18 -2.22 -15.22
N PRO A 43 44.11 -3.11 -14.21
CA PRO A 43 45.31 -3.63 -13.56
C PRO A 43 46.23 -4.42 -14.51
N LEU A 44 45.69 -5.12 -15.51
CA LEU A 44 46.48 -5.81 -16.54
C LEU A 44 47.21 -4.83 -17.45
N MET A 45 46.58 -3.70 -17.78
CA MET A 45 47.22 -2.65 -18.58
C MET A 45 48.38 -1.99 -17.76
N VAL A 46 48.19 -1.77 -16.46
CA VAL A 46 49.27 -1.29 -15.56
C VAL A 46 50.42 -2.30 -15.53
N ARG A 47 50.11 -3.60 -15.39
CA ARG A 47 51.13 -4.67 -15.44
C ARG A 47 51.91 -4.64 -16.75
N TYR A 48 51.23 -4.49 -17.88
CA TYR A 48 51.85 -4.42 -19.18
C TYR A 48 52.75 -3.19 -19.35
N ILE A 49 52.33 -2.00 -18.87
CA ILE A 49 53.18 -0.79 -18.83
C ILE A 49 54.45 -1.03 -18.04
N MET A 50 54.33 -1.58 -16.83
CA MET A 50 55.47 -1.82 -15.95
C MET A 50 56.51 -2.80 -16.56
N ASN A 51 56.03 -3.86 -17.20
CA ASN A 51 56.89 -4.81 -17.91
C ASN A 51 57.59 -4.15 -19.12
N SER A 52 56.82 -3.35 -19.90
CA SER A 52 57.39 -2.65 -21.07
C SER A 52 58.49 -1.65 -20.70
N VAL A 53 58.40 -1.00 -19.52
CA VAL A 53 59.45 -0.07 -19.02
C VAL A 53 60.76 -0.81 -18.70
N SER A 54 60.67 -2.07 -18.22
CA SER A 54 61.85 -2.85 -17.86
C SER A 54 62.52 -3.60 -19.01
N GLU A 55 61.84 -3.81 -20.12
CA GLU A 55 62.29 -4.65 -21.22
C GLU A 55 62.66 -3.86 -22.49
N LEU A 56 62.18 -2.62 -22.67
CA LEU A 56 62.29 -1.85 -23.89
C LEU A 56 63.22 -0.64 -23.77
N SER A 57 63.64 -0.10 -24.90
CA SER A 57 64.36 1.17 -24.93
C SER A 57 63.46 2.34 -24.43
N ALA A 58 64.02 3.39 -23.87
CA ALA A 58 63.28 4.52 -23.32
C ALA A 58 62.33 5.19 -24.32
N VAL A 59 62.66 5.20 -25.61
CA VAL A 59 61.83 5.79 -26.69
C VAL A 59 60.63 4.90 -27.02
N GLU A 60 60.84 3.59 -27.14
CA GLU A 60 59.79 2.63 -27.39
C GLU A 60 58.86 2.52 -26.19
N ALA A 61 59.37 2.41 -24.97
CA ALA A 61 58.61 2.39 -23.74
C ALA A 61 57.69 3.63 -23.64
N LYS A 62 58.21 4.83 -23.89
CA LYS A 62 57.41 6.08 -23.85
C LYS A 62 56.26 6.02 -24.86
N THR A 63 56.48 5.50 -26.06
CA THR A 63 55.42 5.41 -27.07
C THR A 63 54.32 4.42 -26.66
N ILE A 64 54.69 3.28 -26.07
CA ILE A 64 53.75 2.27 -25.57
C ILE A 64 52.96 2.80 -24.37
N ILE A 65 53.65 3.44 -23.42
CA ILE A 65 52.98 4.06 -22.24
C ILE A 65 51.90 5.05 -22.67
N LEU A 66 52.22 5.93 -23.65
CA LEU A 66 51.26 6.92 -24.14
C LEU A 66 50.04 6.26 -24.82
N LYS A 67 50.31 5.25 -25.69
CA LYS A 67 49.22 4.51 -26.35
C LYS A 67 48.29 3.80 -25.36
N ILE A 68 48.86 3.11 -24.37
CA ILE A 68 48.09 2.42 -23.34
C ILE A 68 47.39 3.43 -22.44
N GLY A 69 48.04 4.56 -22.08
CA GLY A 69 47.41 5.63 -21.33
C GLY A 69 46.15 6.18 -22.01
N VAL A 70 46.21 6.39 -23.36
CA VAL A 70 45.02 6.75 -24.11
C VAL A 70 43.97 5.64 -24.06
N GLY A 71 44.38 4.36 -24.20
CA GLY A 71 43.46 3.23 -24.03
C GLY A 71 42.79 3.18 -22.65
N MET A 72 43.54 3.44 -21.57
CA MET A 72 42.96 3.54 -20.22
C MET A 72 41.98 4.69 -20.09
N LEU A 73 42.26 5.86 -20.66
CA LEU A 73 41.32 7.00 -20.68
C LEU A 73 40.00 6.62 -21.43
N LEU A 74 40.11 5.91 -22.55
CA LEU A 74 38.92 5.40 -23.25
C LEU A 74 38.11 4.41 -22.40
N LEU A 75 38.78 3.51 -21.67
CA LEU A 75 38.12 2.60 -20.73
C LEU A 75 37.43 3.33 -19.58
N ILE A 76 38.02 4.43 -19.08
CA ILE A 76 37.36 5.28 -18.07
C ILE A 76 36.07 5.89 -18.63
N LEU A 77 36.06 6.34 -19.89
CA LEU A 77 34.83 6.85 -20.54
C LEU A 77 33.78 5.74 -20.68
N VAL A 78 34.20 4.54 -21.06
CA VAL A 78 33.32 3.37 -21.09
C VAL A 78 32.75 3.05 -19.72
N GLN A 79 33.58 3.08 -18.68
CA GLN A 79 33.13 2.86 -17.29
C GLN A 79 32.15 3.94 -16.83
N LEU A 80 32.42 5.20 -17.16
CA LEU A 80 31.53 6.32 -16.87
C LEU A 80 30.16 6.13 -17.53
N GLY A 81 30.16 5.83 -18.83
CA GLY A 81 28.93 5.55 -19.60
C GLY A 81 28.16 4.36 -19.05
N SER A 82 28.86 3.26 -18.71
CA SER A 82 28.26 2.08 -18.11
C SER A 82 27.61 2.41 -16.75
N ARG A 83 28.35 3.14 -15.88
CA ARG A 83 27.84 3.55 -14.58
C ARG A 83 26.61 4.47 -14.69
N TYR A 84 26.68 5.42 -15.62
CA TYR A 84 25.53 6.29 -15.91
C TYR A 84 24.31 5.49 -16.36
N PHE A 85 24.51 4.55 -17.31
CA PHE A 85 23.42 3.72 -17.84
C PHE A 85 22.74 2.91 -16.73
N ILE A 86 23.52 2.17 -15.96
CA ILE A 86 23.04 1.36 -14.82
C ILE A 86 22.29 2.24 -13.84
N THR A 87 22.90 3.35 -13.39
CA THR A 87 22.29 4.21 -12.37
C THR A 87 21.02 4.89 -12.86
N TYR A 88 20.94 5.30 -14.12
CA TYR A 88 19.74 5.99 -14.63
C TYR A 88 18.72 5.01 -15.20
N TYR A 89 19.08 4.24 -16.21
CA TYR A 89 18.12 3.39 -16.91
C TYR A 89 17.73 2.15 -16.12
N GLY A 90 18.64 1.59 -15.33
CA GLY A 90 18.33 0.48 -14.43
C GLY A 90 17.31 0.89 -13.36
N HIS A 91 17.54 2.03 -12.67
CA HIS A 91 16.55 2.54 -11.69
C HIS A 91 15.22 2.93 -12.36
N MET A 92 15.26 3.50 -13.58
CA MET A 92 14.02 3.79 -14.32
C MET A 92 13.25 2.52 -14.67
N MET A 93 13.93 1.42 -15.01
CA MET A 93 13.27 0.12 -15.19
C MET A 93 12.56 -0.33 -13.89
N GLY A 94 13.25 -0.20 -12.74
CA GLY A 94 12.64 -0.47 -11.43
C GLY A 94 11.38 0.39 -11.20
N ALA A 95 11.47 1.69 -11.48
CA ALA A 95 10.34 2.62 -11.32
C ALA A 95 9.15 2.28 -12.24
N TYR A 96 9.39 1.84 -13.47
CA TYR A 96 8.33 1.39 -14.36
C TYR A 96 7.64 0.11 -13.86
N ILE A 97 8.42 -0.85 -13.37
CA ILE A 97 7.87 -2.07 -12.75
C ILE A 97 7.04 -1.71 -11.51
N GLU A 98 7.53 -0.80 -10.67
CA GLU A 98 6.81 -0.31 -9.49
C GLU A 98 5.48 0.35 -9.88
N HIS A 99 5.50 1.19 -10.91
CA HIS A 99 4.30 1.82 -11.46
C HIS A 99 3.27 0.76 -11.90
N ASP A 100 3.69 -0.25 -12.65
CA ASP A 100 2.78 -1.30 -13.13
C ASP A 100 2.18 -2.10 -11.97
N MET A 101 3.01 -2.54 -11.02
CA MET A 101 2.55 -3.27 -9.82
C MET A 101 1.63 -2.41 -8.95
N ARG A 102 1.93 -1.10 -8.82
CA ARG A 102 1.08 -0.17 -8.06
C ARG A 102 -0.29 0.00 -8.70
N ASN A 103 -0.35 0.13 -10.02
CA ASN A 103 -1.62 0.22 -10.74
C ASN A 103 -2.42 -1.09 -10.63
N GLU A 104 -1.74 -2.23 -10.70
CA GLU A 104 -2.36 -3.55 -10.60
C GLU A 104 -3.02 -3.75 -9.22
N ILE A 105 -2.26 -3.54 -8.13
CA ILE A 105 -2.79 -3.70 -6.77
C ILE A 105 -3.86 -2.66 -6.44
N PHE A 106 -3.71 -1.39 -6.86
CA PHE A 106 -4.72 -0.37 -6.63
C PHE A 106 -6.02 -0.66 -7.38
N SER A 107 -5.90 -1.12 -8.63
CA SER A 107 -7.06 -1.57 -9.41
C SER A 107 -7.75 -2.78 -8.80
N HIS A 108 -6.96 -3.68 -8.20
CA HIS A 108 -7.50 -4.82 -7.47
C HIS A 108 -8.23 -4.38 -6.19
N TYR A 109 -7.67 -3.46 -5.41
CA TYR A 109 -8.35 -2.89 -4.24
C TYR A 109 -9.73 -2.31 -4.59
N GLN A 110 -9.88 -1.62 -5.73
CA GLN A 110 -11.18 -1.07 -6.14
C GLN A 110 -12.25 -2.12 -6.45
N LYS A 111 -11.87 -3.39 -6.62
CA LYS A 111 -12.80 -4.50 -6.89
C LYS A 111 -13.23 -5.25 -5.62
N LEU A 112 -12.47 -5.10 -4.52
CA LEU A 112 -12.75 -5.82 -3.28
C LEU A 112 -14.02 -5.29 -2.60
N SER A 113 -14.72 -6.19 -1.90
CA SER A 113 -15.99 -5.90 -1.23
C SER A 113 -15.83 -5.15 0.08
N PHE A 114 -16.93 -4.64 0.63
CA PHE A 114 -16.96 -4.02 1.95
C PHE A 114 -16.48 -4.99 3.05
N ALA A 115 -16.86 -6.27 2.97
CA ALA A 115 -16.43 -7.31 3.91
C ALA A 115 -14.90 -7.39 4.06
N PHE A 116 -14.16 -7.20 2.97
CA PHE A 116 -12.71 -7.09 3.03
C PHE A 116 -12.26 -5.86 3.83
N TYR A 117 -12.84 -4.68 3.56
CA TYR A 117 -12.43 -3.42 4.18
C TYR A 117 -12.77 -3.32 5.66
N ASP A 118 -13.87 -3.95 6.11
CA ASP A 118 -14.28 -3.99 7.51
C ASP A 118 -13.19 -4.59 8.40
N ASN A 119 -12.43 -5.56 7.86
CA ASN A 119 -11.38 -6.29 8.57
C ASN A 119 -9.97 -5.80 8.30
N GLN A 120 -9.79 -4.74 7.49
CA GLN A 120 -8.48 -4.25 7.11
C GLN A 120 -8.16 -2.87 7.71
N LYS A 121 -6.92 -2.70 8.13
CA LYS A 121 -6.42 -1.39 8.53
C LYS A 121 -5.86 -0.67 7.31
N VAL A 122 -6.41 0.52 6.99
CA VAL A 122 -5.98 1.35 5.84
C VAL A 122 -4.47 1.57 5.83
N GLY A 123 -3.82 1.75 7.00
CA GLY A 123 -2.38 1.91 7.11
C GLY A 123 -1.59 0.68 6.63
N GLN A 124 -2.13 -0.54 6.79
CA GLN A 124 -1.49 -1.75 6.27
C GLN A 124 -1.61 -1.83 4.75
N LEU A 125 -2.77 -1.51 4.19
CA LEU A 125 -2.98 -1.44 2.73
C LEU A 125 -2.06 -0.39 2.10
N LEU A 126 -1.92 0.77 2.74
CA LEU A 126 -1.00 1.82 2.29
C LEU A 126 0.45 1.34 2.30
N SER A 127 0.91 0.66 3.36
CA SER A 127 2.27 0.10 3.41
C SER A 127 2.53 -0.91 2.29
N ARG A 128 1.53 -1.73 1.92
CA ARG A 128 1.66 -2.70 0.82
C ARG A 128 1.82 -2.05 -0.55
N ILE A 129 1.13 -0.92 -0.79
CA ILE A 129 1.20 -0.20 -2.07
C ILE A 129 2.39 0.77 -2.17
N THR A 130 3.10 1.01 -1.06
CA THR A 130 4.27 1.90 -0.99
C THR A 130 5.53 1.12 -0.65
N SER A 131 5.77 0.83 0.63
CA SER A 131 7.03 0.26 1.12
C SER A 131 7.31 -1.14 0.57
N ASP A 132 6.29 -2.00 0.50
CA ASP A 132 6.50 -3.37 -0.02
C ASP A 132 6.85 -3.35 -1.51
N LEU A 133 6.20 -2.49 -2.31
CA LEU A 133 6.52 -2.36 -3.74
C LEU A 133 7.92 -1.81 -3.95
N PHE A 134 8.34 -0.83 -3.15
CA PHE A 134 9.71 -0.32 -3.19
C PHE A 134 10.73 -1.44 -2.91
N ASP A 135 10.54 -2.23 -1.85
CA ASP A 135 11.45 -3.34 -1.52
C ASP A 135 11.50 -4.40 -2.64
N ILE A 136 10.36 -4.68 -3.30
CA ILE A 136 10.29 -5.60 -4.44
C ILE A 136 11.09 -5.07 -5.62
N THR A 137 10.93 -3.80 -5.96
CA THR A 137 11.57 -3.22 -7.16
C THR A 137 13.05 -2.99 -6.96
N GLU A 138 13.49 -2.66 -5.74
CA GLU A 138 14.90 -2.67 -5.36
C GLU A 138 15.53 -4.06 -5.56
N LEU A 139 14.84 -5.13 -5.14
CA LEU A 139 15.28 -6.50 -5.41
C LEU A 139 15.37 -6.80 -6.91
N LEU A 140 14.36 -6.41 -7.68
CA LEU A 140 14.30 -6.67 -9.12
C LEU A 140 15.39 -5.93 -9.89
N HIS A 141 15.70 -4.69 -9.49
CA HIS A 141 16.73 -3.90 -10.15
C HIS A 141 18.14 -4.33 -9.71
N HIS A 142 18.46 -4.20 -8.41
CA HIS A 142 19.81 -4.45 -7.92
C HIS A 142 20.19 -5.93 -7.85
N GLY A 143 19.22 -6.83 -7.68
CA GLY A 143 19.50 -8.24 -7.49
C GLY A 143 20.32 -8.88 -8.60
N PRO A 144 19.83 -8.89 -9.84
CA PRO A 144 20.57 -9.47 -10.98
C PRO A 144 21.87 -8.74 -11.28
N GLU A 145 21.89 -7.41 -11.18
CA GLU A 145 23.05 -6.56 -11.42
C GLU A 145 24.18 -6.86 -10.43
N ASP A 146 23.92 -6.77 -9.12
CA ASP A 146 24.93 -6.95 -8.08
C ASP A 146 25.48 -8.38 -8.03
N ILE A 147 24.64 -9.39 -8.32
CA ILE A 147 25.11 -10.78 -8.46
C ILE A 147 26.06 -10.88 -9.64
N LEU A 148 25.67 -10.35 -10.81
CA LEU A 148 26.49 -10.42 -12.03
C LEU A 148 27.83 -9.72 -11.83
N ILE A 149 27.84 -8.48 -11.33
CA ILE A 149 29.08 -7.71 -11.06
C ILE A 149 29.95 -8.46 -10.06
N SER A 150 29.37 -8.98 -8.96
CA SER A 150 30.12 -9.67 -7.92
C SER A 150 30.76 -10.96 -8.41
N VAL A 151 30.04 -11.76 -9.21
CA VAL A 151 30.56 -12.99 -9.79
C VAL A 151 31.71 -12.68 -10.76
N ILE A 152 31.54 -11.70 -11.65
CA ILE A 152 32.58 -11.33 -12.61
C ILE A 152 33.83 -10.82 -11.92
N LYS A 153 33.70 -9.89 -10.97
CA LYS A 153 34.85 -9.33 -10.25
C LYS A 153 35.58 -10.40 -9.44
N LEU A 154 34.86 -11.19 -8.63
CA LEU A 154 35.45 -12.18 -7.75
C LEU A 154 36.16 -13.30 -8.52
N PHE A 155 35.44 -13.94 -9.45
CA PHE A 155 36.01 -15.06 -10.21
C PHE A 155 36.94 -14.59 -11.32
N GLY A 156 36.69 -13.44 -11.94
CA GLY A 156 37.60 -12.84 -12.93
C GLY A 156 38.96 -12.48 -12.31
N ALA A 157 38.96 -11.82 -11.15
CA ALA A 157 40.17 -11.52 -10.43
C ALA A 157 40.91 -12.80 -10.01
N LEU A 158 40.21 -13.80 -9.48
CA LEU A 158 40.80 -15.08 -9.10
C LEU A 158 41.48 -15.77 -10.30
N ILE A 159 40.81 -15.89 -11.43
CA ILE A 159 41.32 -16.52 -12.66
C ILE A 159 42.56 -15.80 -13.14
N ILE A 160 42.55 -14.46 -13.17
CA ILE A 160 43.70 -13.66 -13.58
C ILE A 160 44.89 -13.89 -12.63
N LEU A 161 44.69 -13.81 -11.33
CA LEU A 161 45.76 -13.95 -10.35
C LEU A 161 46.29 -15.38 -10.25
N LEU A 162 45.47 -16.41 -10.49
CA LEU A 162 45.96 -17.80 -10.63
C LEU A 162 46.94 -17.96 -11.79
N ASN A 163 46.75 -17.21 -12.90
CA ASN A 163 47.68 -17.21 -14.01
C ASN A 163 48.97 -16.41 -13.75
N VAL A 164 48.97 -15.51 -12.74
CA VAL A 164 50.19 -14.75 -12.33
C VAL A 164 51.03 -15.55 -11.33
N LYS A 165 50.42 -15.94 -10.18
CA LYS A 165 51.08 -16.76 -9.14
C LYS A 165 50.03 -17.57 -8.36
N PRO A 166 49.81 -18.87 -8.69
CA PRO A 166 48.74 -19.67 -8.09
C PRO A 166 48.81 -19.75 -6.55
N GLN A 167 50.00 -19.94 -5.98
CA GLN A 167 50.14 -20.10 -4.53
C GLN A 167 49.70 -18.84 -3.80
N MET A 168 50.08 -17.66 -4.28
CA MET A 168 49.71 -16.37 -3.69
C MET A 168 48.23 -16.08 -3.87
N ALA A 169 47.67 -16.38 -5.05
CA ALA A 169 46.24 -16.22 -5.33
C ALA A 169 45.37 -17.08 -4.38
N LEU A 170 45.75 -18.35 -4.16
CA LEU A 170 45.05 -19.26 -3.25
C LEU A 170 45.13 -18.79 -1.79
N LEU A 171 46.29 -18.27 -1.35
CA LEU A 171 46.46 -17.69 0.01
C LEU A 171 45.52 -16.49 0.21
N CYS A 172 45.49 -15.53 -0.72
CA CYS A 172 44.59 -14.39 -0.65
C CYS A 172 43.11 -14.83 -0.68
N PHE A 173 42.78 -15.78 -1.54
CA PHE A 173 41.39 -16.28 -1.65
C PHE A 173 40.92 -17.06 -0.42
N ALA A 174 41.81 -17.77 0.27
CA ALA A 174 41.51 -18.40 1.55
C ALA A 174 41.09 -17.34 2.61
N VAL A 175 41.76 -16.19 2.65
CA VAL A 175 41.35 -15.08 3.54
C VAL A 175 39.98 -14.51 3.12
N VAL A 176 39.69 -14.42 1.81
CA VAL A 176 38.38 -13.98 1.31
C VAL A 176 37.27 -14.93 1.76
N ILE A 177 37.49 -16.25 1.75
CA ILE A 177 36.53 -17.24 2.24
C ILE A 177 36.26 -17.04 3.75
N ILE A 178 37.30 -16.84 4.54
CA ILE A 178 37.16 -16.56 5.99
C ILE A 178 36.40 -15.24 6.20
N MET A 179 36.71 -14.20 5.44
CA MET A 179 35.98 -12.92 5.43
C MET A 179 34.50 -13.11 5.11
N LEU A 180 34.16 -13.92 4.11
CA LEU A 180 32.79 -14.21 3.74
C LEU A 180 32.03 -14.91 4.89
N ILE A 181 32.65 -15.93 5.51
CA ILE A 181 32.07 -16.63 6.67
C ILE A 181 31.79 -15.64 7.81
N TYR A 182 32.80 -14.80 8.13
CA TYR A 182 32.66 -13.75 9.14
C TYR A 182 31.52 -12.80 8.82
N ALA A 183 31.46 -12.32 7.60
CA ALA A 183 30.42 -11.40 7.12
C ALA A 183 29.01 -12.00 7.25
N LEU A 184 28.83 -13.28 6.88
CA LEU A 184 27.54 -13.99 7.02
C LEU A 184 27.12 -14.17 8.49
N ILE A 185 28.09 -14.48 9.39
CA ILE A 185 27.81 -14.61 10.83
C ILE A 185 27.34 -13.28 11.42
N TYR A 186 28.05 -12.18 11.12
CA TYR A 186 27.68 -10.87 11.63
C TYR A 186 26.41 -10.34 11.02
N ASN A 187 26.17 -10.58 9.72
CA ASN A 187 24.91 -10.22 9.06
C ASN A 187 23.71 -10.87 9.75
N LYS A 188 23.81 -12.16 10.11
CA LYS A 188 22.75 -12.84 10.86
C LYS A 188 22.48 -12.19 12.23
N LYS A 189 23.54 -11.79 12.96
CA LYS A 189 23.42 -11.10 14.25
C LYS A 189 22.81 -9.71 14.09
N MET A 190 23.28 -8.93 13.11
CA MET A 190 22.75 -7.61 12.78
C MET A 190 21.27 -7.68 12.43
N LYS A 191 20.86 -8.64 11.58
CA LYS A 191 19.47 -8.83 11.19
C LYS A 191 18.56 -9.08 12.40
N SER A 192 18.99 -9.92 13.36
CA SER A 192 18.21 -10.15 14.58
C SER A 192 18.09 -8.88 15.42
N ALA A 193 19.17 -8.09 15.54
CA ALA A 193 19.16 -6.84 16.27
C ALA A 193 18.30 -5.76 15.57
N PHE A 194 18.34 -5.65 14.25
CA PHE A 194 17.47 -4.75 13.48
C PHE A 194 15.99 -5.11 13.64
N LYS A 195 15.67 -6.42 13.64
CA LYS A 195 14.29 -6.87 13.88
C LYS A 195 13.79 -6.42 15.26
N GLU A 196 14.58 -6.64 16.31
CA GLU A 196 14.23 -6.17 17.66
C GLU A 196 14.08 -4.65 17.72
N ASN A 197 14.97 -3.91 17.08
CA ASN A 197 14.89 -2.45 17.01
C ASN A 197 13.59 -1.98 16.31
N ARG A 198 13.14 -2.66 15.24
CA ARG A 198 11.85 -2.36 14.58
C ARG A 198 10.66 -2.60 15.52
N VAL A 199 10.69 -3.67 16.32
CA VAL A 199 9.65 -3.95 17.32
C VAL A 199 9.58 -2.82 18.35
N ARG A 200 10.74 -2.39 18.91
CA ARG A 200 10.77 -1.28 19.89
C ARG A 200 10.31 0.04 19.30
N MET A 201 10.66 0.30 18.04
CA MET A 201 10.14 1.49 17.33
C MET A 201 8.62 1.42 17.13
N GLY A 202 8.07 0.24 16.82
CA GLY A 202 6.64 0.02 16.74
C GLY A 202 5.93 0.30 18.07
N GLU A 203 6.50 -0.14 19.21
CA GLU A 203 5.99 0.17 20.55
C GLU A 203 5.96 1.68 20.81
N ILE A 204 7.03 2.40 20.43
CA ILE A 204 7.09 3.87 20.56
C ILE A 204 6.03 4.54 19.69
N ASN A 205 5.91 4.14 18.42
CA ASN A 205 4.92 4.72 17.51
C ASN A 205 3.49 4.54 18.03
N SER A 206 3.13 3.34 18.51
CA SER A 206 1.83 3.10 19.14
C SER A 206 1.61 3.98 20.37
N GLN A 207 2.64 4.17 21.20
CA GLN A 207 2.56 4.99 22.39
C GLN A 207 2.40 6.49 22.05
N ILE A 208 3.08 6.98 21.01
CA ILE A 208 2.92 8.35 20.49
C ILE A 208 1.51 8.53 19.92
N GLU A 209 1.04 7.57 19.11
CA GLU A 209 -0.30 7.60 18.52
C GLU A 209 -1.38 7.68 19.59
N ASP A 210 -1.31 6.83 20.61
CA ASP A 210 -2.25 6.84 21.74
C ASP A 210 -2.26 8.20 22.47
N SER A 211 -1.07 8.70 22.84
CA SER A 211 -0.95 9.96 23.59
C SER A 211 -1.40 11.17 22.77
N LEU A 212 -1.06 11.23 21.45
CA LEU A 212 -1.44 12.36 20.59
C LEU A 212 -2.91 12.30 20.19
N SER A 213 -3.45 11.13 19.89
CA SER A 213 -4.87 10.95 19.61
C SER A 213 -5.73 11.27 20.83
N GLY A 214 -5.24 10.90 22.02
CA GLY A 214 -5.86 11.19 23.31
C GLY A 214 -5.46 12.52 23.92
N ILE A 215 -4.81 13.45 23.20
CA ILE A 215 -4.20 14.66 23.80
C ILE A 215 -5.22 15.53 24.56
N ARG A 216 -6.47 15.61 24.10
CA ARG A 216 -7.53 16.33 24.79
C ARG A 216 -7.82 15.72 26.16
N VAL A 217 -7.80 14.39 26.28
CA VAL A 217 -7.98 13.67 27.55
C VAL A 217 -6.77 13.93 28.45
N VAL A 218 -5.54 13.78 27.93
CA VAL A 218 -4.32 14.07 28.67
C VAL A 218 -4.37 15.47 29.29
N LYS A 219 -4.75 16.47 28.47
CA LYS A 219 -4.85 17.88 28.87
C LYS A 219 -5.98 18.12 29.88
N SER A 220 -7.16 17.52 29.69
CA SER A 220 -8.30 17.71 30.57
C SER A 220 -8.07 17.14 31.98
N PHE A 221 -7.23 16.10 32.10
CA PHE A 221 -6.89 15.49 33.38
C PHE A 221 -5.53 15.96 33.97
N GLY A 222 -4.78 16.85 33.28
CA GLY A 222 -3.48 17.35 33.70
C GLY A 222 -2.41 16.26 33.85
N ASN A 223 -2.48 15.19 33.00
CA ASN A 223 -1.63 14.00 33.11
C ASN A 223 -0.40 14.03 32.18
N GLU A 224 0.04 15.21 31.73
CA GLU A 224 1.19 15.34 30.79
C GLU A 224 2.47 14.71 31.34
N LYS A 225 2.73 14.91 32.65
CA LYS A 225 3.93 14.33 33.29
C LYS A 225 3.93 12.81 33.27
N ARG A 226 2.75 12.19 33.42
CA ARG A 226 2.59 10.74 33.36
C ARG A 226 2.87 10.20 31.93
N GLU A 227 2.36 10.87 30.91
CA GLU A 227 2.59 10.48 29.52
C GLU A 227 4.05 10.68 29.12
N ILE A 228 4.70 11.78 29.55
CA ILE A 228 6.14 12.01 29.35
C ILE A 228 6.97 10.88 29.98
N GLU A 229 6.65 10.47 31.21
CA GLU A 229 7.38 9.40 31.90
C GLU A 229 7.18 8.04 31.22
N LYS A 230 5.97 7.75 30.75
CA LYS A 230 5.65 6.55 29.98
C LYS A 230 6.48 6.51 28.69
N PHE A 231 6.49 7.62 27.95
CA PHE A 231 7.29 7.76 26.72
C PHE A 231 8.80 7.62 27.00
N ARG A 232 9.32 8.25 28.06
CA ARG A 232 10.73 8.16 28.45
C ARG A 232 11.18 6.72 28.64
N LYS A 233 10.39 5.89 29.35
CA LYS A 233 10.70 4.46 29.55
C LYS A 233 10.70 3.66 28.25
N GLY A 234 9.78 3.95 27.35
CA GLY A 234 9.75 3.34 25.99
C GLY A 234 10.98 3.71 25.18
N ASN A 235 11.33 5.00 25.20
CA ASN A 235 12.47 5.55 24.46
C ASN A 235 13.82 5.03 24.99
N GLU A 236 13.98 4.84 26.31
CA GLU A 236 15.15 4.21 26.91
C GLU A 236 15.35 2.76 26.41
N ARG A 237 14.27 1.96 26.41
CA ARG A 237 14.32 0.59 25.85
C ARG A 237 14.69 0.58 24.37
N PHE A 238 14.24 1.57 23.61
CA PHE A 238 14.67 1.72 22.21
C PHE A 238 16.15 2.02 22.09
N VAL A 239 16.70 2.94 22.93
CA VAL A 239 18.15 3.22 22.97
C VAL A 239 18.96 1.98 23.30
N ASP A 240 18.49 1.13 24.23
CA ASP A 240 19.16 -0.12 24.55
C ASP A 240 19.17 -1.10 23.35
N SER A 241 18.06 -1.18 22.62
CA SER A 241 18.03 -1.99 21.38
C SER A 241 18.98 -1.43 20.31
N LYS A 242 19.08 -0.11 20.17
CA LYS A 242 20.06 0.56 19.29
C LYS A 242 21.51 0.27 19.69
N ARG A 243 21.80 0.25 21.00
CA ARG A 243 23.15 -0.09 21.51
C ARG A 243 23.60 -1.49 21.06
N VAL A 244 22.70 -2.47 21.10
CA VAL A 244 22.97 -3.84 20.61
C VAL A 244 23.18 -3.84 19.09
N THR A 245 22.32 -3.13 18.36
CA THR A 245 22.40 -3.01 16.91
C THR A 245 23.74 -2.41 16.48
N TYR A 246 24.13 -1.27 17.08
CA TYR A 246 25.38 -0.59 16.74
C TYR A 246 26.62 -1.39 17.15
N ARG A 247 26.55 -2.19 18.23
CA ARG A 247 27.64 -3.10 18.59
C ARG A 247 27.91 -4.13 17.48
N TYR A 248 26.86 -4.77 16.95
CA TYR A 248 27.04 -5.73 15.85
C TYR A 248 27.47 -5.05 14.56
N MET A 249 26.92 -3.86 14.28
CA MET A 249 27.28 -3.07 13.10
C MET A 249 28.75 -2.63 13.16
N ALA A 250 29.22 -2.14 14.32
CA ALA A 250 30.63 -1.78 14.53
C ALA A 250 31.54 -3.01 14.36
N GLY A 251 31.15 -4.16 14.94
CA GLY A 251 31.93 -5.40 14.77
C GLY A 251 31.98 -5.83 13.30
N TYR A 252 30.87 -5.73 12.57
CA TYR A 252 30.83 -6.04 11.14
C TYR A 252 31.80 -5.16 10.33
N HIS A 253 31.68 -3.84 10.44
CA HIS A 253 32.49 -2.91 9.65
C HIS A 253 33.99 -3.01 10.04
N ALA A 254 34.32 -2.99 11.34
CA ALA A 254 35.70 -3.11 11.80
C ALA A 254 36.32 -4.45 11.37
N GLY A 255 35.57 -5.55 11.40
CA GLY A 255 36.04 -6.83 10.92
C GLY A 255 36.26 -6.87 9.42
N MET A 256 35.33 -6.30 8.63
CA MET A 256 35.49 -6.22 7.17
C MET A 256 36.74 -5.40 6.78
N ASP A 257 36.97 -4.26 7.44
CA ASP A 257 38.15 -3.44 7.23
C ASP A 257 39.44 -4.20 7.64
N ALA A 258 39.39 -4.93 8.77
CA ALA A 258 40.52 -5.76 9.21
C ALA A 258 40.83 -6.88 8.21
N PHE A 259 39.81 -7.55 7.65
CA PHE A 259 40.02 -8.56 6.61
C PHE A 259 40.55 -7.97 5.32
N THR A 260 40.08 -6.80 4.89
CA THR A 260 40.63 -6.08 3.72
C THR A 260 42.11 -5.78 3.92
N THR A 261 42.48 -5.29 5.12
CA THR A 261 43.89 -5.06 5.50
C THR A 261 44.68 -6.37 5.55
N LEU A 262 44.07 -7.45 6.10
CA LEU A 262 44.72 -8.77 6.16
C LEU A 262 45.02 -9.34 4.78
N ILE A 263 44.10 -9.19 3.82
CA ILE A 263 44.33 -9.59 2.42
C ILE A 263 45.49 -8.80 1.83
N THR A 264 45.54 -7.49 2.08
CA THR A 264 46.65 -6.62 1.65
C THR A 264 47.99 -7.06 2.24
N VAL A 265 48.04 -7.31 3.55
CA VAL A 265 49.23 -7.80 4.25
C VAL A 265 49.65 -9.19 3.74
N THR A 266 48.68 -10.08 3.55
CA THR A 266 48.92 -11.42 3.00
C THR A 266 49.55 -11.34 1.60
N ALA A 267 49.01 -10.48 0.73
CA ALA A 267 49.52 -10.27 -0.62
C ALA A 267 50.94 -9.66 -0.55
N LEU A 268 51.17 -8.65 0.30
CA LEU A 268 52.45 -7.98 0.43
C LEU A 268 53.54 -8.91 1.00
N VAL A 269 53.26 -9.59 2.11
CA VAL A 269 54.26 -10.45 2.78
C VAL A 269 54.57 -11.69 1.94
N SER A 270 53.53 -12.41 1.45
CA SER A 270 53.78 -13.56 0.58
C SER A 270 54.46 -13.16 -0.73
N GLY A 271 54.03 -12.03 -1.32
CA GLY A 271 54.64 -11.48 -2.51
C GLY A 271 56.11 -11.07 -2.30
N ALA A 272 56.45 -10.45 -1.17
CA ALA A 272 57.82 -10.12 -0.81
C ALA A 272 58.70 -11.37 -0.65
N VAL A 273 58.21 -12.44 -0.04
CA VAL A 273 58.90 -13.72 0.09
C VAL A 273 59.15 -14.35 -1.31
N PHE A 274 58.12 -14.36 -2.19
CA PHE A 274 58.32 -14.87 -3.55
C PHE A 274 59.22 -13.98 -4.41
N LEU A 275 59.21 -12.66 -4.20
CA LEU A 275 60.10 -11.73 -4.87
C LEU A 275 61.55 -11.95 -4.42
N ALA A 276 61.82 -12.06 -3.11
CA ALA A 276 63.13 -12.32 -2.57
C ALA A 276 63.72 -13.67 -3.02
N SER A 277 62.87 -14.66 -3.28
CA SER A 277 63.28 -15.96 -3.83
C SER A 277 63.41 -15.98 -5.37
N GLY A 278 63.21 -14.84 -6.06
CA GLY A 278 63.27 -14.74 -7.52
C GLY A 278 62.11 -15.38 -8.26
N ASN A 279 61.03 -15.77 -7.54
CA ASN A 279 59.88 -16.50 -8.09
C ASN A 279 58.69 -15.59 -8.42
N LEU A 280 58.82 -14.27 -8.26
CA LEU A 280 57.80 -13.26 -8.56
C LEU A 280 58.49 -11.98 -9.02
N SER A 281 57.89 -11.21 -9.91
CA SER A 281 58.36 -9.87 -10.27
C SER A 281 57.73 -8.79 -9.38
N ALA A 282 58.37 -7.63 -9.26
CA ALA A 282 57.79 -6.47 -8.58
C ALA A 282 56.51 -6.02 -9.26
N THR A 283 56.42 -6.10 -10.57
CA THR A 283 55.21 -5.84 -11.37
C THR A 283 54.06 -6.76 -11.00
N ASP A 284 54.34 -8.06 -10.79
CA ASP A 284 53.30 -9.03 -10.37
C ASP A 284 52.80 -8.73 -8.98
N LEU A 285 53.67 -8.32 -8.03
CA LEU A 285 53.23 -7.91 -6.69
C LEU A 285 52.30 -6.69 -6.76
N VAL A 286 52.67 -5.65 -7.52
CA VAL A 286 51.82 -4.48 -7.72
C VAL A 286 50.46 -4.90 -8.33
N THR A 287 50.47 -5.83 -9.29
CA THR A 287 49.26 -6.35 -9.90
C THR A 287 48.34 -6.99 -8.84
N PHE A 288 48.86 -7.83 -7.96
CA PHE A 288 48.08 -8.39 -6.84
C PHE A 288 47.45 -7.32 -5.96
N LEU A 289 48.19 -6.28 -5.60
CA LEU A 289 47.68 -5.18 -4.76
C LEU A 289 46.53 -4.41 -5.45
N LEU A 290 46.61 -4.21 -6.76
CA LEU A 290 45.56 -3.54 -7.52
C LEU A 290 44.26 -4.37 -7.60
N TYR A 291 44.30 -5.70 -7.47
CA TYR A 291 43.12 -6.56 -7.50
C TYR A 291 42.40 -6.73 -6.17
N ILE A 292 42.96 -6.21 -5.04
CA ILE A 292 42.38 -6.44 -3.70
C ILE A 292 40.93 -5.98 -3.62
N ASN A 293 40.61 -4.81 -4.17
CA ASN A 293 39.23 -4.30 -4.18
C ASN A 293 38.26 -5.18 -4.98
N ASN A 294 38.75 -5.90 -6.02
CA ASN A 294 37.97 -6.84 -6.77
C ASN A 294 37.60 -8.12 -5.98
N PHE A 295 38.21 -8.35 -4.83
CA PHE A 295 37.84 -9.41 -3.88
C PHE A 295 36.91 -8.90 -2.76
N THR A 296 37.17 -7.72 -2.20
CA THR A 296 36.50 -7.23 -0.98
C THR A 296 35.13 -6.62 -1.27
N GLU A 297 35.01 -5.81 -2.32
CA GLU A 297 33.76 -5.17 -2.72
C GLU A 297 32.64 -6.18 -3.03
N PRO A 298 32.86 -7.26 -3.80
CA PRO A 298 31.85 -8.27 -4.07
C PRO A 298 31.32 -8.97 -2.81
N VAL A 299 32.18 -9.24 -1.83
CA VAL A 299 31.76 -9.89 -0.58
C VAL A 299 30.76 -9.00 0.15
N THR A 300 31.05 -7.70 0.28
CA THR A 300 30.15 -6.74 0.91
C THR A 300 28.81 -6.64 0.16
N LYS A 301 28.85 -6.57 -1.17
CA LYS A 301 27.64 -6.52 -2.00
C LYS A 301 26.76 -7.77 -1.85
N LEU A 302 27.36 -8.97 -1.91
CA LEU A 302 26.63 -10.23 -1.75
C LEU A 302 25.99 -10.38 -0.37
N VAL A 303 26.62 -9.85 0.69
CA VAL A 303 26.06 -9.86 2.04
C VAL A 303 24.86 -8.91 2.13
N ASN A 304 24.99 -7.68 1.61
CA ASN A 304 23.89 -6.70 1.57
C ASN A 304 22.72 -7.20 0.72
N PHE A 305 22.99 -7.84 -0.40
CA PHE A 305 21.97 -8.48 -1.25
C PHE A 305 21.11 -9.49 -0.49
N THR A 306 21.67 -10.21 0.48
CA THR A 306 20.90 -11.17 1.29
C THR A 306 19.75 -10.50 2.06
N GLU A 307 19.97 -9.31 2.59
CA GLU A 307 18.92 -8.53 3.27
C GLU A 307 17.88 -8.00 2.28
N GLN A 308 18.35 -7.41 1.19
CA GLN A 308 17.50 -6.87 0.13
C GLN A 308 16.61 -7.96 -0.48
N PHE A 309 17.18 -9.16 -0.75
CA PHE A 309 16.43 -10.31 -1.22
C PHE A 309 15.31 -10.71 -0.25
N GLN A 310 15.58 -10.75 1.05
CA GLN A 310 14.58 -11.15 2.04
C GLN A 310 13.47 -10.12 2.18
N ASN A 311 13.79 -8.82 2.16
CA ASN A 311 12.80 -7.75 2.23
C ASN A 311 11.91 -7.76 0.97
N GLY A 312 12.52 -7.75 -0.20
CA GLY A 312 11.80 -7.78 -1.47
C GLY A 312 10.97 -9.04 -1.67
N TYR A 313 11.52 -10.22 -1.32
CA TYR A 313 10.76 -11.47 -1.41
C TYR A 313 9.58 -11.51 -0.42
N SER A 314 9.76 -11.02 0.82
CA SER A 314 8.67 -10.93 1.79
C SER A 314 7.60 -9.91 1.36
N GLY A 315 8.02 -8.77 0.77
CA GLY A 315 7.11 -7.81 0.15
C GLY A 315 6.29 -8.45 -0.98
N TYR A 316 6.96 -9.25 -1.83
CA TYR A 316 6.30 -9.96 -2.92
C TYR A 316 5.32 -11.03 -2.44
N ASP A 317 5.63 -11.75 -1.37
CA ASP A 317 4.68 -12.70 -0.76
C ASP A 317 3.40 -11.98 -0.29
N ARG A 318 3.53 -10.81 0.36
CA ARG A 318 2.37 -10.01 0.77
C ARG A 318 1.61 -9.41 -0.42
N PHE A 319 2.30 -9.01 -1.47
CA PHE A 319 1.68 -8.58 -2.73
C PHE A 319 0.85 -9.70 -3.35
N LEU A 320 1.40 -10.91 -3.46
CA LEU A 320 0.68 -12.08 -3.99
C LEU A 320 -0.50 -12.46 -3.11
N GLU A 321 -0.37 -12.39 -1.78
CA GLU A 321 -1.46 -12.62 -0.84
C GLU A 321 -2.64 -11.69 -1.16
N MET A 322 -2.38 -10.40 -1.35
CA MET A 322 -3.41 -9.43 -1.74
C MET A 322 -4.02 -9.73 -3.10
N MET A 323 -3.20 -9.99 -4.10
CA MET A 323 -3.66 -10.30 -5.45
C MET A 323 -4.42 -11.62 -5.57
N SER A 324 -4.25 -12.53 -4.58
CA SER A 324 -4.96 -13.82 -4.53
C SER A 324 -6.37 -13.73 -3.94
N ILE A 325 -6.71 -12.61 -3.29
CA ILE A 325 -8.06 -12.39 -2.74
C ILE A 325 -9.02 -12.24 -3.90
N VAL A 326 -9.96 -13.16 -4.00
CA VAL A 326 -11.01 -13.09 -5.02
C VAL A 326 -12.10 -12.14 -4.51
N PRO A 327 -12.52 -11.14 -5.30
CA PRO A 327 -13.66 -10.31 -4.91
C PRO A 327 -14.91 -11.17 -4.69
N ASP A 328 -15.57 -11.02 -3.54
CA ASP A 328 -16.76 -11.80 -3.19
C ASP A 328 -17.97 -11.37 -4.01
N ILE A 329 -17.98 -10.09 -4.43
CA ILE A 329 -19.08 -9.47 -5.13
C ILE A 329 -18.60 -9.00 -6.50
N GLU A 330 -19.00 -9.73 -7.52
CA GLU A 330 -18.72 -9.42 -8.93
C GLU A 330 -20.02 -9.48 -9.75
N ASP A 331 -19.98 -8.92 -10.94
CA ASP A 331 -21.08 -9.08 -11.91
C ASP A 331 -21.18 -10.55 -12.33
N ALA A 332 -22.36 -11.12 -12.21
CA ALA A 332 -22.62 -12.46 -12.73
C ALA A 332 -22.38 -12.48 -14.27
N PRO A 333 -21.92 -13.62 -14.84
CA PRO A 333 -21.71 -13.71 -16.29
C PRO A 333 -22.96 -13.40 -17.13
N ASP A 334 -24.14 -13.58 -16.55
CA ASP A 334 -25.46 -13.29 -17.13
C ASP A 334 -26.07 -11.99 -16.58
N ALA A 335 -25.29 -11.14 -15.92
CA ALA A 335 -25.76 -9.87 -15.38
C ALA A 335 -26.24 -8.93 -16.50
N VAL A 336 -27.48 -8.46 -16.37
CA VAL A 336 -28.10 -7.57 -17.34
C VAL A 336 -27.93 -6.10 -16.95
N PRO A 337 -27.81 -5.18 -17.92
CA PRO A 337 -27.88 -3.76 -17.64
C PRO A 337 -29.29 -3.36 -17.16
N LEU A 338 -29.35 -2.25 -16.43
CA LEU A 338 -30.58 -1.69 -15.89
C LEU A 338 -30.68 -0.23 -16.34
N GLU A 339 -31.57 0.03 -17.33
CA GLU A 339 -31.72 1.36 -17.93
C GLU A 339 -32.77 2.21 -17.21
N HIS A 340 -33.85 1.57 -16.76
CA HIS A 340 -34.94 2.22 -16.07
C HIS A 340 -35.27 1.48 -14.78
N VAL A 341 -35.59 2.24 -13.73
CA VAL A 341 -35.91 1.73 -12.40
C VAL A 341 -37.14 2.47 -11.87
N ASP A 342 -38.21 1.72 -11.61
CA ASP A 342 -39.39 2.24 -10.92
C ASP A 342 -39.13 2.34 -9.41
N GLY A 343 -38.39 1.40 -8.85
CA GLY A 343 -37.96 1.39 -7.45
C GLY A 343 -38.79 0.48 -6.54
N ASP A 344 -39.46 -0.55 -7.07
CA ASP A 344 -40.07 -1.61 -6.27
C ASP A 344 -38.98 -2.52 -5.69
N ILE A 345 -38.94 -2.66 -4.37
CA ILE A 345 -37.95 -3.51 -3.69
C ILE A 345 -38.65 -4.61 -2.91
N ARG A 346 -38.20 -5.86 -3.11
CA ARG A 346 -38.77 -7.02 -2.43
C ARG A 346 -37.65 -7.90 -1.83
N PHE A 347 -37.81 -8.22 -0.55
CA PHE A 347 -36.98 -9.18 0.17
C PHE A 347 -37.76 -10.48 0.33
N GLU A 348 -37.19 -11.60 -0.07
CA GLU A 348 -37.78 -12.94 0.05
C GLU A 348 -36.90 -13.84 0.90
N ASN A 349 -37.36 -14.18 2.10
CA ASN A 349 -36.71 -15.08 3.06
C ASN A 349 -35.21 -14.71 3.32
N VAL A 350 -34.92 -13.41 3.38
CA VAL A 350 -33.56 -12.90 3.49
C VAL A 350 -33.00 -13.12 4.88
N SER A 351 -31.88 -13.82 4.95
CA SER A 351 -31.07 -13.92 6.16
C SER A 351 -29.63 -13.49 5.87
N PHE A 352 -28.99 -12.90 6.86
CA PHE A 352 -27.62 -12.40 6.74
C PHE A 352 -26.86 -12.53 8.05
N HIS A 353 -25.56 -12.86 7.96
CA HIS A 353 -24.56 -12.78 9.02
C HIS A 353 -23.24 -12.27 8.45
N TYR A 354 -22.48 -11.52 9.24
CA TYR A 354 -21.12 -11.15 8.88
C TYR A 354 -20.17 -12.34 9.08
N GLU A 355 -19.15 -12.45 8.23
CA GLU A 355 -18.22 -13.60 8.23
C GLU A 355 -17.54 -13.82 9.60
N ASP A 356 -17.26 -12.74 10.35
CA ASP A 356 -16.58 -12.79 11.64
C ASP A 356 -17.50 -13.10 12.83
N HIS A 357 -18.81 -13.08 12.63
CA HIS A 357 -19.80 -13.34 13.66
C HIS A 357 -20.73 -14.47 13.25
N ASN A 358 -20.72 -15.56 14.02
CA ASN A 358 -21.66 -16.69 13.80
C ASN A 358 -23.12 -16.33 14.13
N GLU A 359 -23.37 -15.15 14.69
CA GLU A 359 -24.72 -14.70 15.03
C GLU A 359 -25.41 -14.08 13.82
N LYS A 360 -26.64 -14.53 13.58
CA LYS A 360 -27.47 -13.99 12.50
C LYS A 360 -27.90 -12.56 12.87
N VAL A 361 -27.59 -11.61 11.97
CA VAL A 361 -28.02 -10.21 12.11
C VAL A 361 -29.41 -9.99 11.55
N LEU A 362 -29.75 -10.72 10.47
CA LEU A 362 -31.08 -10.74 9.89
C LEU A 362 -31.55 -12.18 9.71
N SER A 363 -32.79 -12.48 10.13
CA SER A 363 -33.40 -13.81 10.06
C SER A 363 -34.70 -13.76 9.30
N ASN A 364 -34.76 -14.46 8.15
CA ASN A 364 -35.97 -14.71 7.37
C ASN A 364 -36.82 -13.45 7.09
N VAL A 365 -36.17 -12.35 6.72
CA VAL A 365 -36.85 -11.07 6.43
C VAL A 365 -37.62 -11.19 5.12
N ASN A 366 -38.94 -10.92 5.21
CA ASN A 366 -39.84 -10.79 4.08
C ASN A 366 -40.39 -9.36 4.10
N LEU A 367 -40.19 -8.62 3.01
CA LEU A 367 -40.58 -7.21 2.91
C LEU A 367 -40.83 -6.86 1.47
N GLU A 368 -41.91 -6.13 1.23
CA GLU A 368 -42.22 -5.53 -0.06
C GLU A 368 -42.40 -4.03 0.10
N VAL A 369 -41.61 -3.23 -0.64
CA VAL A 369 -41.64 -1.77 -0.65
C VAL A 369 -41.95 -1.33 -2.07
N LYS A 370 -43.03 -0.58 -2.25
CA LYS A 370 -43.46 -0.09 -3.55
C LYS A 370 -42.73 1.19 -3.94
N SER A 371 -42.68 1.42 -5.25
CA SER A 371 -42.15 2.67 -5.81
C SER A 371 -42.79 3.89 -5.14
N GLY A 372 -41.95 4.83 -4.70
CA GLY A 372 -42.39 6.04 -4.02
C GLY A 372 -42.75 5.88 -2.53
N ASP A 373 -42.64 4.68 -1.96
CA ASP A 373 -42.82 4.48 -0.51
C ASP A 373 -41.74 5.16 0.30
N TYR A 374 -42.14 5.77 1.42
CA TYR A 374 -41.23 6.32 2.45
C TYR A 374 -41.31 5.44 3.69
N VAL A 375 -40.25 4.64 3.91
CA VAL A 375 -40.21 3.59 4.94
C VAL A 375 -39.21 3.94 6.02
N ALA A 376 -39.66 4.07 7.26
CA ALA A 376 -38.79 4.26 8.42
C ALA A 376 -38.43 2.91 9.07
N LEU A 377 -37.14 2.67 9.31
CA LEU A 377 -36.61 1.51 10.01
C LEU A 377 -36.31 1.88 11.46
N VAL A 378 -36.94 1.18 12.39
CA VAL A 378 -36.85 1.41 13.85
C VAL A 378 -36.46 0.10 14.53
N GLY A 379 -35.75 0.16 15.64
CA GLY A 379 -35.34 -1.01 16.43
C GLY A 379 -34.18 -0.68 17.34
N THR A 380 -33.86 -1.58 18.25
CA THR A 380 -32.71 -1.44 19.16
C THR A 380 -31.38 -1.32 18.39
N SER A 381 -30.34 -0.80 19.06
CA SER A 381 -28.99 -0.85 18.47
C SER A 381 -28.61 -2.32 18.22
N GLY A 382 -28.03 -2.61 17.04
CA GLY A 382 -27.70 -3.97 16.63
C GLY A 382 -28.83 -4.78 15.97
N ALA A 383 -30.07 -4.27 15.89
CA ALA A 383 -31.20 -4.97 15.27
C ALA A 383 -31.11 -5.16 13.75
N GLY A 384 -29.99 -4.80 13.11
CA GLY A 384 -29.77 -5.04 11.67
C GLY A 384 -30.30 -3.97 10.72
N LYS A 385 -30.71 -2.78 11.19
CA LYS A 385 -31.24 -1.69 10.35
C LYS A 385 -30.27 -1.26 9.24
N THR A 386 -29.05 -0.90 9.62
CA THR A 386 -27.98 -0.51 8.67
C THR A 386 -27.59 -1.67 7.76
N THR A 387 -27.56 -2.89 8.29
CA THR A 387 -27.31 -4.11 7.51
C THR A 387 -28.36 -4.32 6.43
N LEU A 388 -29.65 -4.22 6.75
CA LEU A 388 -30.75 -4.35 5.78
C LEU A 388 -30.59 -3.34 4.65
N CYS A 389 -30.30 -2.07 4.98
CA CYS A 389 -30.06 -1.02 4.00
C CYS A 389 -28.79 -1.27 3.15
N SER A 390 -27.74 -1.87 3.73
CA SER A 390 -26.50 -2.18 3.01
C SER A 390 -26.60 -3.33 2.02
N LEU A 391 -27.60 -4.20 2.19
CA LEU A 391 -27.89 -5.29 1.25
C LEU A 391 -28.55 -4.80 -0.05
N ILE A 392 -29.30 -3.68 -0.03
CA ILE A 392 -30.00 -3.14 -1.21
C ILE A 392 -28.98 -2.75 -2.33
N PRO A 393 -27.90 -1.98 -2.07
CA PRO A 393 -26.88 -1.66 -3.07
C PRO A 393 -25.89 -2.81 -3.31
N ARG A 394 -26.16 -3.98 -2.74
CA ARG A 394 -25.31 -5.17 -2.80
C ARG A 394 -23.87 -4.84 -2.35
N PHE A 395 -23.73 -4.23 -1.15
CA PHE A 395 -22.43 -4.09 -0.49
C PHE A 395 -21.99 -5.40 0.15
N TYR A 396 -22.97 -6.24 0.50
CA TYR A 396 -22.84 -7.62 0.93
C TYR A 396 -23.86 -8.48 0.20
N ASP A 397 -23.55 -9.73 -0.03
CA ASP A 397 -24.53 -10.70 -0.54
C ASP A 397 -25.29 -11.37 0.63
N VAL A 398 -26.56 -11.69 0.41
CA VAL A 398 -27.38 -12.36 1.42
C VAL A 398 -26.87 -13.78 1.69
N SER A 399 -26.92 -14.23 2.95
CA SER A 399 -26.56 -15.62 3.31
C SER A 399 -27.60 -16.62 2.83
N SER A 400 -28.87 -16.24 2.78
CA SER A 400 -29.97 -17.00 2.18
C SER A 400 -31.09 -16.08 1.74
N GLY A 401 -31.96 -16.54 0.84
CA GLY A 401 -33.04 -15.76 0.24
C GLY A 401 -32.58 -14.93 -0.96
N ALA A 402 -33.38 -13.94 -1.33
CA ALA A 402 -33.09 -13.04 -2.46
C ALA A 402 -33.69 -11.66 -2.24
N ILE A 403 -33.05 -10.65 -2.85
CA ILE A 403 -33.58 -9.28 -2.94
C ILE A 403 -33.81 -8.97 -4.41
N TYR A 404 -34.99 -8.42 -4.68
CA TYR A 404 -35.43 -8.08 -6.04
C TYR A 404 -35.60 -6.57 -6.15
N LEU A 405 -35.18 -6.03 -7.27
CA LEU A 405 -35.44 -4.66 -7.72
C LEU A 405 -36.27 -4.74 -9.00
N ASP A 406 -37.47 -4.18 -8.99
CA ASP A 406 -38.47 -4.24 -10.09
C ASP A 406 -38.64 -5.68 -10.63
N GLY A 407 -38.71 -6.65 -9.72
CA GLY A 407 -38.85 -8.09 -10.02
C GLY A 407 -37.62 -8.82 -10.48
N LYS A 408 -36.45 -8.14 -10.61
CA LYS A 408 -35.19 -8.75 -10.98
C LYS A 408 -34.30 -8.96 -9.73
N ASP A 409 -33.72 -10.15 -9.57
CA ASP A 409 -32.75 -10.43 -8.51
C ASP A 409 -31.52 -9.50 -8.67
N ILE A 410 -31.16 -8.76 -7.60
CA ILE A 410 -30.05 -7.80 -7.64
C ILE A 410 -28.70 -8.44 -7.98
N ARG A 411 -28.54 -9.76 -7.77
CA ARG A 411 -27.34 -10.52 -8.15
C ARG A 411 -27.19 -10.69 -9.67
N LYS A 412 -28.28 -10.53 -10.42
CA LYS A 412 -28.33 -10.60 -11.89
C LYS A 412 -28.34 -9.24 -12.57
N ILE A 413 -28.17 -8.16 -11.81
CA ILE A 413 -28.06 -6.79 -12.30
C ILE A 413 -26.58 -6.39 -12.26
N LYS A 414 -26.08 -5.65 -13.27
CA LYS A 414 -24.73 -5.08 -13.22
C LYS A 414 -24.59 -4.15 -12.03
N LEU A 415 -23.57 -4.36 -11.21
CA LEU A 415 -23.32 -3.60 -9.97
C LEU A 415 -23.28 -2.10 -10.19
N LYS A 416 -22.64 -1.66 -11.29
CA LYS A 416 -22.59 -0.25 -11.64
C LYS A 416 -23.99 0.35 -11.84
N ASP A 417 -24.86 -0.36 -12.55
CA ASP A 417 -26.21 0.12 -12.85
C ASP A 417 -27.08 0.08 -11.59
N LEU A 418 -27.03 -1.01 -10.82
CA LEU A 418 -27.71 -1.10 -9.52
C LEU A 418 -27.35 0.09 -8.62
N ARG A 419 -26.06 0.33 -8.42
CA ARG A 419 -25.56 1.41 -7.55
C ARG A 419 -25.80 2.80 -8.10
N ASN A 420 -25.90 2.97 -9.42
CA ASN A 420 -26.25 4.25 -10.03
C ASN A 420 -27.69 4.68 -9.69
N HIS A 421 -28.60 3.73 -9.53
CA HIS A 421 -30.02 4.00 -9.21
C HIS A 421 -30.30 4.09 -7.71
N ILE A 422 -29.28 3.95 -6.85
CA ILE A 422 -29.42 4.06 -5.39
C ILE A 422 -28.57 5.21 -4.88
N GLY A 423 -29.15 6.15 -4.14
CA GLY A 423 -28.48 7.24 -3.45
C GLY A 423 -28.41 6.97 -1.95
N ILE A 424 -27.26 7.19 -1.35
CA ILE A 424 -27.06 6.96 0.08
C ILE A 424 -26.60 8.26 0.72
N VAL A 425 -27.27 8.69 1.78
CA VAL A 425 -26.84 9.79 2.65
C VAL A 425 -26.49 9.18 4.00
N GLN A 426 -25.18 9.11 4.29
CA GLN A 426 -24.64 8.46 5.48
C GLN A 426 -24.64 9.40 6.69
N GLN A 427 -24.60 8.82 7.88
CA GLN A 427 -24.41 9.53 9.15
C GLN A 427 -23.06 10.23 9.18
N ASP A 428 -21.98 9.49 8.97
CA ASP A 428 -20.61 10.00 8.88
C ASP A 428 -20.28 10.39 7.43
N VAL A 429 -20.44 11.67 7.12
CA VAL A 429 -20.18 12.18 5.77
C VAL A 429 -18.71 12.18 5.46
N TYR A 430 -18.30 11.40 4.46
CA TYR A 430 -16.95 11.45 3.93
C TYR A 430 -16.83 12.45 2.78
N LEU A 431 -15.98 13.46 2.97
CA LEU A 431 -15.61 14.44 1.93
C LEU A 431 -14.15 14.22 1.53
N PHE A 432 -13.91 14.18 0.23
CA PHE A 432 -12.55 14.08 -0.29
C PHE A 432 -11.80 15.42 -0.14
N ALA A 433 -10.49 15.34 0.02
CA ALA A 433 -9.65 16.54 -0.05
C ALA A 433 -9.82 17.19 -1.43
N GLY A 434 -9.90 18.54 -1.44
CA GLY A 434 -10.18 19.32 -2.63
C GLY A 434 -11.24 20.37 -2.37
N ASN A 435 -11.82 20.93 -3.43
CA ASN A 435 -12.81 21.99 -3.34
C ASN A 435 -14.25 21.48 -3.22
N ILE A 436 -15.17 22.39 -2.91
CA ILE A 436 -16.60 22.09 -2.75
C ILE A 436 -17.22 21.62 -4.05
N MET A 437 -16.89 22.27 -5.18
CA MET A 437 -17.43 21.95 -6.51
C MET A 437 -17.20 20.48 -6.86
N GLU A 438 -15.94 20.03 -6.74
CA GLU A 438 -15.56 18.64 -7.04
C GLU A 438 -16.20 17.65 -6.09
N ASN A 439 -16.32 18.01 -4.81
CA ASN A 439 -16.99 17.16 -3.84
C ASN A 439 -18.46 16.95 -4.13
N ILE A 440 -19.20 17.95 -4.61
CA ILE A 440 -20.59 17.78 -5.05
C ILE A 440 -20.65 17.02 -6.38
N ARG A 441 -19.77 17.37 -7.35
CA ARG A 441 -19.68 16.75 -8.68
C ARG A 441 -19.38 15.25 -8.61
N TYR A 442 -18.81 14.76 -7.49
CA TYR A 442 -18.61 13.33 -7.25
C TYR A 442 -19.90 12.50 -7.41
N GLY A 443 -21.07 13.09 -7.16
CA GLY A 443 -22.39 12.45 -7.39
C GLY A 443 -22.67 12.13 -8.87
N ARG A 444 -22.17 12.95 -9.81
CA ARG A 444 -22.22 12.78 -11.26
C ARG A 444 -21.04 13.51 -11.91
N PRO A 445 -19.93 12.79 -12.22
CA PRO A 445 -18.68 13.40 -12.66
C PRO A 445 -18.74 14.25 -13.94
N ASP A 446 -19.68 13.97 -14.81
CA ASP A 446 -19.94 14.66 -16.09
C ASP A 446 -20.93 15.83 -15.98
N ALA A 447 -21.36 16.19 -14.76
CA ALA A 447 -22.27 17.30 -14.51
C ALA A 447 -21.60 18.66 -14.78
N THR A 448 -22.38 19.61 -15.33
CA THR A 448 -21.95 20.99 -15.51
C THR A 448 -21.90 21.75 -14.17
N ASP A 449 -21.21 22.90 -14.14
CA ASP A 449 -21.16 23.76 -12.95
C ASP A 449 -22.57 24.22 -12.54
N GLU A 450 -23.43 24.53 -13.52
CA GLU A 450 -24.82 24.92 -13.30
C GLU A 450 -25.65 23.80 -12.64
N ASP A 451 -25.40 22.54 -13.04
CA ASP A 451 -26.04 21.37 -12.42
C ASP A 451 -25.63 21.24 -10.95
N VAL A 452 -24.33 21.42 -10.67
CA VAL A 452 -23.78 21.36 -9.30
C VAL A 452 -24.37 22.48 -8.44
N ILE A 453 -24.41 23.72 -8.96
CA ILE A 453 -25.01 24.86 -8.25
C ILE A 453 -26.49 24.63 -7.99
N ARG A 454 -27.24 24.10 -8.95
CA ARG A 454 -28.67 23.76 -8.80
C ARG A 454 -28.86 22.69 -7.70
N ALA A 455 -28.04 21.64 -7.68
CA ALA A 455 -28.09 20.61 -6.65
C ALA A 455 -27.75 21.18 -5.26
N ALA A 456 -26.78 22.08 -5.16
CA ALA A 456 -26.43 22.77 -3.92
C ALA A 456 -27.58 23.65 -3.40
N LYS A 457 -28.30 24.36 -4.29
CA LYS A 457 -29.50 25.14 -3.93
C LYS A 457 -30.62 24.25 -3.37
N LEU A 458 -30.87 23.12 -4.02
CA LEU A 458 -31.87 22.14 -3.56
C LEU A 458 -31.55 21.56 -2.19
N ALA A 459 -30.25 21.41 -1.88
CA ALA A 459 -29.75 20.91 -0.60
C ALA A 459 -29.57 22.02 0.46
N ASN A 460 -30.03 23.24 0.22
CA ASN A 460 -29.81 24.41 1.10
C ASN A 460 -28.30 24.64 1.41
N ALA A 461 -27.43 24.30 0.47
CA ALA A 461 -25.97 24.45 0.63
C ALA A 461 -25.42 25.70 -0.03
N HIS A 462 -26.10 26.27 -1.02
CA HIS A 462 -25.62 27.38 -1.84
C HIS A 462 -25.21 28.60 -1.01
N ASP A 463 -26.05 29.02 -0.08
CA ASP A 463 -25.88 30.28 0.64
C ASP A 463 -24.60 30.24 1.51
N PHE A 464 -24.41 29.20 2.31
CA PHE A 464 -23.17 29.09 3.09
C PHE A 464 -21.91 28.91 2.21
N ILE A 465 -22.04 28.30 1.02
CA ILE A 465 -20.93 28.18 0.07
C ILE A 465 -20.53 29.56 -0.46
N MET A 466 -21.51 30.42 -0.75
CA MET A 466 -21.25 31.79 -1.23
C MET A 466 -20.66 32.70 -0.15
N GLU A 467 -20.77 32.38 1.13
CA GLU A 467 -20.12 33.05 2.25
C GLU A 467 -18.66 32.63 2.46
N MET A 468 -18.21 31.56 1.78
CA MET A 468 -16.84 31.09 1.88
C MET A 468 -15.88 31.92 0.98
N PRO A 469 -14.57 32.01 1.35
CA PRO A 469 -13.62 32.89 0.66
C PRO A 469 -13.56 32.71 -0.85
N ASP A 470 -13.56 31.48 -1.33
CA ASP A 470 -13.48 31.12 -2.75
C ASP A 470 -14.77 30.45 -3.26
N ASN A 471 -15.90 30.65 -2.56
CA ASN A 471 -17.20 30.07 -2.92
C ASN A 471 -17.07 28.55 -3.17
N TYR A 472 -17.52 28.04 -4.33
CA TYR A 472 -17.41 26.64 -4.74
C TYR A 472 -15.96 26.17 -4.94
N GLY A 473 -15.00 27.08 -5.15
CA GLY A 473 -13.56 26.78 -5.24
C GLY A 473 -12.88 26.59 -3.88
N THR A 474 -13.57 26.85 -2.78
CA THR A 474 -13.00 26.74 -1.43
C THR A 474 -12.50 25.34 -1.13
N ASP A 475 -11.21 25.22 -0.78
CA ASP A 475 -10.59 23.98 -0.28
C ASP A 475 -11.10 23.66 1.13
N ILE A 476 -11.70 22.48 1.27
CA ILE A 476 -12.30 22.02 2.53
C ILE A 476 -11.37 21.18 3.40
N GLY A 477 -10.16 20.89 2.91
CA GLY A 477 -9.17 20.05 3.60
C GLY A 477 -9.54 18.57 3.66
N GLN A 478 -8.68 17.79 4.30
CA GLN A 478 -8.93 16.35 4.47
C GLN A 478 -10.21 16.11 5.29
N ARG A 479 -11.10 15.25 4.80
CA ARG A 479 -12.39 14.90 5.41
C ARG A 479 -13.27 16.13 5.71
N GLY A 480 -13.08 17.24 4.99
CA GLY A 480 -13.84 18.46 5.21
C GLY A 480 -13.66 19.06 6.61
N VAL A 481 -12.45 19.01 7.16
CA VAL A 481 -12.15 19.46 8.54
C VAL A 481 -12.53 20.91 8.80
N LYS A 482 -12.62 21.74 7.75
CA LYS A 482 -12.98 23.17 7.82
C LYS A 482 -14.49 23.41 7.85
N LEU A 483 -15.32 22.37 7.74
CA LEU A 483 -16.77 22.45 7.67
C LEU A 483 -17.44 21.98 8.96
N SER A 484 -18.57 22.59 9.33
CA SER A 484 -19.44 22.08 10.38
C SER A 484 -20.13 20.78 9.98
N GLY A 485 -20.65 20.00 10.94
CA GLY A 485 -21.39 18.77 10.66
C GLY A 485 -22.58 19.01 9.72
N GLY A 486 -23.37 20.05 9.96
CA GLY A 486 -24.52 20.40 9.10
C GLY A 486 -24.12 20.85 7.69
N GLN A 487 -22.98 21.52 7.52
CA GLN A 487 -22.44 21.87 6.21
C GLN A 487 -22.00 20.63 5.43
N LYS A 488 -21.28 19.70 6.08
CA LYS A 488 -20.90 18.39 5.46
C LYS A 488 -22.14 17.62 5.02
N GLN A 489 -23.16 17.55 5.88
CA GLN A 489 -24.39 16.84 5.58
C GLN A 489 -25.12 17.44 4.36
N ARG A 490 -25.22 18.78 4.27
CA ARG A 490 -25.81 19.46 3.12
C ARG A 490 -25.02 19.19 1.83
N LEU A 491 -23.69 19.11 1.87
CA LEU A 491 -22.90 18.70 0.71
C LEU A 491 -23.15 17.24 0.29
N SER A 492 -23.33 16.34 1.25
CA SER A 492 -23.71 14.94 0.97
C SER A 492 -25.10 14.85 0.31
N ILE A 493 -26.05 15.64 0.79
CA ILE A 493 -27.39 15.73 0.19
C ILE A 493 -27.31 16.33 -1.22
N ALA A 494 -26.47 17.35 -1.43
CA ALA A 494 -26.24 17.91 -2.77
C ALA A 494 -25.67 16.88 -3.76
N ARG A 495 -24.76 15.99 -3.32
CA ARG A 495 -24.33 14.83 -4.11
C ARG A 495 -25.49 13.93 -4.53
N ALA A 496 -26.41 13.65 -3.60
CA ALA A 496 -27.57 12.83 -3.85
C ALA A 496 -28.56 13.52 -4.81
N PHE A 497 -28.79 14.84 -4.69
CA PHE A 497 -29.60 15.60 -5.64
C PHE A 497 -28.99 15.58 -7.05
N LEU A 498 -27.67 15.76 -7.16
CA LEU A 498 -26.96 15.74 -8.44
C LEU A 498 -27.03 14.37 -9.12
N LYS A 499 -26.92 13.31 -8.34
CA LYS A 499 -27.05 11.93 -8.81
C LYS A 499 -28.48 11.60 -9.27
N ASN A 500 -29.50 12.17 -8.60
CA ASN A 500 -30.91 12.03 -8.89
C ASN A 500 -31.42 10.56 -8.99
N PRO A 501 -31.17 9.70 -8.00
CA PRO A 501 -31.55 8.28 -8.07
C PRO A 501 -33.02 8.08 -7.70
N PRO A 502 -33.73 7.03 -8.23
CA PRO A 502 -35.07 6.67 -7.85
C PRO A 502 -35.21 6.04 -6.46
N ILE A 503 -34.10 5.51 -5.92
CA ILE A 503 -34.06 4.87 -4.59
C ILE A 503 -33.10 5.64 -3.69
N LEU A 504 -33.52 5.89 -2.45
CA LEU A 504 -32.74 6.60 -1.45
C LEU A 504 -32.62 5.79 -0.15
N ILE A 505 -31.46 5.90 0.48
CA ILE A 505 -31.19 5.35 1.81
C ILE A 505 -30.62 6.49 2.67
N PHE A 506 -31.31 6.83 3.76
CA PHE A 506 -30.85 7.81 4.74
C PHE A 506 -30.46 7.08 6.03
N ASP A 507 -29.17 7.12 6.35
CA ASP A 507 -28.64 6.50 7.55
C ASP A 507 -28.31 7.59 8.58
N GLU A 508 -29.19 7.74 9.58
CA GLU A 508 -29.08 8.70 10.71
C GLU A 508 -28.64 10.13 10.31
N ALA A 509 -29.07 10.60 9.16
CA ALA A 509 -28.53 11.81 8.53
C ALA A 509 -28.65 13.12 9.37
N THR A 510 -29.26 13.09 10.56
CA THR A 510 -29.48 14.26 11.43
C THR A 510 -29.00 14.07 12.87
N SER A 511 -28.46 12.91 13.24
CA SER A 511 -28.21 12.53 14.64
C SER A 511 -27.18 13.41 15.40
N ALA A 512 -26.22 14.00 14.69
CA ALA A 512 -25.12 14.77 15.26
C ALA A 512 -25.23 16.29 15.05
N LEU A 513 -26.42 16.82 14.71
CA LEU A 513 -26.62 18.23 14.35
C LEU A 513 -27.28 19.02 15.48
N ASP A 514 -26.96 20.31 15.53
CA ASP A 514 -27.73 21.29 16.32
C ASP A 514 -29.14 21.50 15.74
N ASN A 515 -30.07 21.99 16.54
CA ASN A 515 -31.48 22.08 16.18
C ASN A 515 -31.76 22.93 14.91
N GLU A 516 -31.00 23.99 14.67
CA GLU A 516 -31.16 24.85 13.49
C GLU A 516 -30.67 24.13 12.21
N SER A 517 -29.47 23.58 12.27
CA SER A 517 -28.89 22.77 11.17
C SER A 517 -29.75 21.54 10.88
N GLU A 518 -30.30 20.88 11.92
CA GLU A 518 -31.18 19.74 11.77
C GLU A 518 -32.43 20.07 10.93
N LYS A 519 -33.11 21.18 11.23
CA LYS A 519 -34.32 21.59 10.49
C LYS A 519 -34.02 21.78 9.02
N VAL A 520 -32.93 22.49 8.69
CA VAL A 520 -32.53 22.76 7.29
C VAL A 520 -32.16 21.47 6.56
N VAL A 521 -31.45 20.55 7.23
CA VAL A 521 -31.10 19.24 6.67
C VAL A 521 -32.35 18.39 6.46
N GLN A 522 -33.26 18.35 7.43
CA GLN A 522 -34.50 17.62 7.34
C GLN A 522 -35.38 18.09 6.17
N GLU A 523 -35.56 19.40 6.00
CA GLU A 523 -36.27 19.98 4.85
C GLU A 523 -35.64 19.56 3.50
N SER A 524 -34.30 19.51 3.44
CA SER A 524 -33.56 19.09 2.25
C SER A 524 -33.76 17.60 1.97
N LEU A 525 -33.75 16.74 3.01
CA LEU A 525 -34.01 15.29 2.88
C LEU A 525 -35.46 15.01 2.44
N GLU A 526 -36.46 15.70 3.01
CA GLU A 526 -37.87 15.57 2.61
C GLU A 526 -38.09 15.99 1.16
N ARG A 527 -37.42 17.07 0.72
CA ARG A 527 -37.42 17.49 -0.69
C ARG A 527 -36.78 16.47 -1.60
N LEU A 528 -35.65 15.87 -1.15
CA LEU A 528 -34.94 14.83 -1.90
C LEU A 528 -35.77 13.54 -2.00
N ALA A 529 -36.51 13.17 -0.94
CA ALA A 529 -37.30 11.94 -0.87
C ALA A 529 -38.61 11.99 -1.71
N LYS A 530 -39.01 13.19 -2.13
CA LYS A 530 -40.29 13.34 -2.87
C LYS A 530 -40.29 12.51 -4.14
N ASP A 531 -41.37 11.70 -4.31
CA ASP A 531 -41.60 10.81 -5.46
C ASP A 531 -40.50 9.74 -5.67
N ARG A 532 -39.82 9.32 -4.57
CA ARG A 532 -38.75 8.29 -4.60
C ARG A 532 -38.95 7.25 -3.53
N THR A 533 -38.56 6.02 -3.83
CA THR A 533 -38.55 4.95 -2.82
C THR A 533 -37.43 5.26 -1.80
N THR A 534 -37.83 5.46 -0.54
CA THR A 534 -36.88 5.95 0.47
C THR A 534 -36.92 5.07 1.71
N PHE A 535 -35.71 4.59 2.12
CA PHE A 535 -35.49 3.94 3.39
C PHE A 535 -34.80 4.92 4.34
N VAL A 536 -35.31 5.04 5.56
CA VAL A 536 -34.74 5.92 6.57
C VAL A 536 -34.45 5.14 7.83
N ILE A 537 -33.20 5.07 8.24
CA ILE A 537 -32.82 4.57 9.56
C ILE A 537 -33.01 5.71 10.53
N ALA A 538 -34.05 5.59 11.37
CA ALA A 538 -34.49 6.68 12.21
C ALA A 538 -34.14 6.42 13.67
N HIS A 539 -33.44 7.40 14.26
CA HIS A 539 -33.11 7.50 15.69
C HIS A 539 -33.79 8.69 16.37
N ARG A 540 -34.60 9.45 15.62
CA ARG A 540 -35.35 10.60 16.14
C ARG A 540 -36.84 10.45 15.87
N LEU A 541 -37.64 10.73 16.89
CA LEU A 541 -39.09 10.60 16.84
C LEU A 541 -39.72 11.52 15.78
N SER A 542 -39.13 12.68 15.49
CA SER A 542 -39.57 13.61 14.44
C SER A 542 -39.54 12.97 13.05
N THR A 543 -38.49 12.26 12.74
CA THR A 543 -38.32 11.56 11.44
C THR A 543 -39.32 10.41 11.30
N ILE A 544 -39.59 9.71 12.41
CA ILE A 544 -40.46 8.53 12.41
C ILE A 544 -41.96 8.91 12.27
N ARG A 545 -42.37 9.99 12.96
CA ARG A 545 -43.81 10.43 12.93
C ARG A 545 -44.30 10.80 11.54
N ASN A 546 -43.39 11.29 10.69
CA ASN A 546 -43.73 11.70 9.31
C ASN A 546 -43.68 10.53 8.33
N ALA A 547 -43.20 9.34 8.73
CA ALA A 547 -43.15 8.18 7.86
C ALA A 547 -44.56 7.59 7.64
N ARG A 548 -44.84 7.30 6.37
CA ARG A 548 -46.11 6.63 6.01
C ARG A 548 -46.14 5.18 6.45
N ARG A 549 -44.98 4.56 6.56
CA ARG A 549 -44.78 3.16 6.92
C ARG A 549 -43.56 3.00 7.81
N ILE A 550 -43.75 2.37 8.94
CA ILE A 550 -42.69 2.11 9.93
C ILE A 550 -42.49 0.61 10.03
N LEU A 551 -41.26 0.14 9.94
CA LEU A 551 -40.85 -1.25 10.14
C LEU A 551 -40.03 -1.34 11.42
N VAL A 552 -40.48 -2.17 12.35
CA VAL A 552 -39.79 -2.43 13.61
C VAL A 552 -38.95 -3.70 13.46
N LEU A 553 -37.64 -3.54 13.42
CA LEU A 553 -36.69 -4.65 13.34
C LEU A 553 -36.30 -5.12 14.74
N THR A 554 -36.20 -6.44 14.87
CA THR A 554 -35.66 -7.17 16.02
C THR A 554 -34.68 -8.24 15.51
N GLU A 555 -34.03 -8.97 16.41
CA GLU A 555 -33.14 -10.09 16.07
C GLU A 555 -33.86 -11.21 15.28
N ASP A 556 -35.18 -11.32 15.45
CA ASP A 556 -36.02 -12.31 14.77
C ASP A 556 -36.56 -11.83 13.40
N GLY A 557 -36.20 -10.60 12.97
CA GLY A 557 -36.67 -9.99 11.74
C GLY A 557 -37.63 -8.82 11.94
N ILE A 558 -38.63 -8.63 11.05
CA ILE A 558 -39.64 -7.56 11.15
C ILE A 558 -40.71 -8.00 12.14
N ALA A 559 -40.70 -7.38 13.33
CA ALA A 559 -41.66 -7.70 14.41
C ALA A 559 -42.98 -6.98 14.24
N GLU A 560 -42.97 -5.71 13.81
CA GLU A 560 -44.14 -4.88 13.67
C GLU A 560 -44.07 -4.01 12.40
N GLU A 561 -45.20 -3.75 11.82
CA GLU A 561 -45.35 -2.88 10.66
C GLU A 561 -46.65 -2.07 10.78
N GLY A 562 -46.60 -0.79 10.40
CA GLY A 562 -47.76 0.11 10.42
C GLY A 562 -47.38 1.58 10.46
N THR A 563 -48.39 2.45 10.63
CA THR A 563 -48.19 3.88 10.89
C THR A 563 -47.87 4.14 12.35
N HIS A 564 -47.38 5.34 12.68
CA HIS A 564 -47.11 5.74 14.04
C HIS A 564 -48.30 5.50 15.00
N GLN A 565 -49.51 5.89 14.59
CA GLN A 565 -50.71 5.75 15.42
C GLN A 565 -51.10 4.29 15.63
N GLU A 566 -51.06 3.48 14.58
CA GLU A 566 -51.38 2.05 14.66
C GLU A 566 -50.43 1.31 15.59
N LEU A 567 -49.13 1.59 15.48
CA LEU A 567 -48.11 0.92 16.27
C LEU A 567 -48.10 1.39 17.75
N MET A 568 -48.42 2.67 18.01
CA MET A 568 -48.62 3.16 19.38
C MET A 568 -49.81 2.49 20.04
N ASN A 569 -50.92 2.28 19.30
CA ASN A 569 -52.14 1.63 19.81
C ASN A 569 -51.96 0.14 20.11
N LYS A 570 -51.02 -0.54 19.39
CA LYS A 570 -50.67 -1.95 19.64
C LYS A 570 -49.94 -2.18 20.96
N ASP A 571 -49.40 -1.13 21.59
CA ASP A 571 -48.56 -1.15 22.81
C ASP A 571 -47.45 -2.23 22.77
N GLY A 572 -46.90 -2.50 21.59
CA GLY A 572 -45.92 -3.50 21.28
C GLY A 572 -44.45 -3.00 21.48
N VAL A 573 -43.55 -3.55 20.65
CA VAL A 573 -42.13 -3.19 20.66
C VAL A 573 -41.93 -1.72 20.30
N TYR A 574 -42.64 -1.22 19.29
CA TYR A 574 -42.58 0.19 18.87
C TYR A 574 -42.97 1.16 19.98
N ALA A 575 -44.12 0.90 20.67
CA ALA A 575 -44.58 1.77 21.74
C ALA A 575 -43.58 1.81 22.90
N LYS A 576 -42.92 0.69 23.24
CA LYS A 576 -41.86 0.63 24.24
C LYS A 576 -40.65 1.46 23.84
N LEU A 577 -40.20 1.37 22.59
CA LEU A 577 -39.09 2.17 22.06
C LEU A 577 -39.41 3.66 22.10
N CYS A 578 -40.60 4.08 21.71
CA CYS A 578 -41.03 5.48 21.81
C CYS A 578 -41.08 6.00 23.23
N LYS A 579 -41.54 5.18 24.19
CA LYS A 579 -41.59 5.53 25.63
C LYS A 579 -40.19 5.64 26.26
N ALA A 580 -39.24 4.88 25.74
CA ALA A 580 -37.82 4.93 26.15
C ALA A 580 -37.04 6.09 25.53
N GLY A 581 -37.62 6.84 24.58
CA GLY A 581 -36.98 7.97 23.90
C GLY A 581 -36.28 7.59 22.59
N LEU A 582 -36.53 6.35 22.14
CA LEU A 582 -35.88 5.60 21.04
C LEU A 582 -34.48 5.19 21.33
#